data_cc9be0bef4d677b458fc6502928a34d1
#
_entry.id   cc9be0bef4d677b458fc6502928a34d1
#
_cell.length_a   1.000
_cell.length_b   1.000
_cell.length_c   1.000
_cell.angle_alpha   90.00
_cell.angle_beta   90.00
_cell.angle_gamma   90.00
#
_symmetry.space_group_name_H-M   'P 1'
#
loop_
_entity.id
_entity.type
_entity.pdbx_description
1 polymer ?
#
loop_
_entity_poly.entity_id
_entity_poly.type
_entity_poly.pdbx_seq_one_letter_code
_entity_poly.pdbx_strand_id
1 'polypeptide(L)'
;MGGILLTGLLAGSVMAAPPPPPALKDKIGQMLMVGFRGTAVDENSFIIRDIRRNNLGGVVLFDYDVVKGQAGRNITSPAQVKALVAALREAARVPLLVAVDQEGGKVARLKTACGFPATVSHSTLGRLDDLANTGQHSLRLAETLNAMGIGLNLAPVVDLCTNPDNPVIAKLDRCFSADPKIVTRHALSYIAAHHQRGVLTTLKHFPGHGSSRADSHLGFTDVSDTWTRDELEPYARIIEAGQADAIMTAHVFNTRLDKLYPATLSSATINGLLRGELGFDGVVISDDMQMAAITAHYGFEIAIRKALEAGVDILVFGNNLRYDEEIVPRAIAVIRKLVDTGVISEARIDQSWQRIMRLKNLK
;
A
#
# COMPACT_ATOMS: atom_id res chain seq x y z
N MET A 1 31.80 71.27 -9.00
CA MET A 1 32.04 69.79 -8.96
C MET A 1 31.29 69.21 -7.74
N GLY A 2 30.13 68.67 -7.96
CA GLY A 2 29.29 68.09 -6.92
C GLY A 2 29.25 66.54 -7.08
N GLY A 3 29.86 65.90 -6.11
CA GLY A 3 29.80 64.41 -6.08
C GLY A 3 28.56 63.93 -5.38
N ILE A 4 27.78 63.12 -6.10
CA ILE A 4 26.58 62.41 -5.57
C ILE A 4 27.09 61.07 -4.98
N LEU A 5 26.96 60.87 -3.66
CA LEU A 5 27.14 59.58 -3.00
C LEU A 5 25.85 58.78 -3.18
N LEU A 6 25.93 57.68 -3.92
CA LEU A 6 24.89 56.66 -3.96
C LEU A 6 25.09 55.68 -2.78
N THR A 7 24.25 55.77 -1.77
CA THR A 7 24.15 54.76 -0.70
C THR A 7 23.29 53.59 -1.17
N GLY A 8 23.92 52.48 -1.52
CA GLY A 8 23.23 51.24 -1.84
C GLY A 8 22.66 50.56 -0.56
N LEU A 9 21.35 50.49 -0.42
CA LEU A 9 20.70 49.64 0.58
C LEU A 9 20.83 48.17 0.15
N LEU A 10 21.62 47.39 0.87
CA LEU A 10 21.60 45.92 0.81
C LEU A 10 20.36 45.41 1.55
N ALA A 11 19.33 45.04 0.80
CA ALA A 11 18.19 44.30 1.35
C ALA A 11 18.64 42.87 1.67
N GLY A 12 18.95 42.62 2.96
CA GLY A 12 19.19 41.26 3.44
C GLY A 12 17.92 40.44 3.36
N SER A 13 17.92 39.42 2.52
CA SER A 13 16.84 38.40 2.49
C SER A 13 16.86 37.65 3.81
N VAL A 14 15.90 37.92 4.69
CA VAL A 14 15.65 37.11 5.88
C VAL A 14 15.11 35.76 5.40
N MET A 15 15.93 34.73 5.39
CA MET A 15 15.46 33.37 5.19
C MET A 15 14.51 33.01 6.34
N ALA A 16 13.27 32.73 6.02
CA ALA A 16 12.31 32.25 7.01
C ALA A 16 12.86 30.96 7.66
N ALA A 17 12.74 30.85 8.98
CA ALA A 17 13.15 29.66 9.70
C ALA A 17 12.37 28.44 9.14
N PRO A 18 13.02 27.27 9.00
CA PRO A 18 12.31 26.07 8.55
C PRO A 18 11.12 25.79 9.49
N PRO A 19 9.99 25.31 8.95
CA PRO A 19 8.82 24.99 9.77
C PRO A 19 9.21 23.95 10.83
N PRO A 20 8.61 24.01 12.02
CA PRO A 20 8.89 23.05 13.08
C PRO A 20 8.56 21.62 12.60
N PRO A 21 9.27 20.59 13.08
CA PRO A 21 9.01 19.21 12.73
C PRO A 21 7.56 18.84 13.12
N PRO A 22 6.89 17.99 12.34
CA PRO A 22 5.53 17.59 12.64
C PRO A 22 5.44 16.86 13.99
N ALA A 23 4.32 17.03 14.70
CA ALA A 23 4.10 16.37 15.98
C ALA A 23 4.08 14.85 15.81
N LEU A 24 4.48 14.11 16.84
CA LEU A 24 4.47 12.63 16.85
C LEU A 24 3.12 12.07 16.39
N LYS A 25 2.00 12.63 16.87
CA LYS A 25 0.66 12.22 16.44
C LYS A 25 0.45 12.35 14.93
N ASP A 26 0.93 13.43 14.33
CA ASP A 26 0.78 13.67 12.89
C ASP A 26 1.64 12.71 12.06
N LYS A 27 2.83 12.35 12.55
CA LYS A 27 3.69 11.31 11.94
C LYS A 27 3.02 9.94 12.01
N ILE A 28 2.45 9.56 13.16
CA ILE A 28 1.75 8.29 13.34
C ILE A 28 0.52 8.21 12.42
N GLY A 29 -0.25 9.30 12.28
CA GLY A 29 -1.40 9.36 11.38
C GLY A 29 -1.02 9.02 9.93
N GLN A 30 0.16 9.48 9.47
CA GLN A 30 0.65 9.18 8.13
C GLN A 30 1.02 7.69 7.93
N MET A 31 1.24 6.94 9.00
CA MET A 31 1.52 5.50 8.96
C MET A 31 0.25 4.63 8.88
N LEU A 32 -0.94 5.23 8.78
CA LEU A 32 -2.21 4.51 8.74
C LEU A 32 -2.88 4.69 7.37
N MET A 33 -3.40 3.57 6.83
CA MET A 33 -4.25 3.53 5.65
C MET A 33 -5.52 2.76 5.99
N VAL A 34 -6.70 3.38 5.80
CA VAL A 34 -7.95 2.86 6.36
C VAL A 34 -9.09 2.85 5.35
N GLY A 35 -9.83 1.72 5.32
CA GLY A 35 -11.09 1.62 4.59
C GLY A 35 -12.25 2.26 5.37
N PHE A 36 -13.24 2.73 4.64
CA PHE A 36 -14.42 3.36 5.21
C PHE A 36 -15.69 2.96 4.43
N ARG A 37 -16.87 3.33 4.94
CA ARG A 37 -18.15 3.17 4.25
C ARG A 37 -18.63 4.50 3.69
N GLY A 38 -19.28 4.45 2.54
CA GLY A 38 -19.95 5.58 1.93
C GLY A 38 -19.43 5.88 0.53
N THR A 39 -20.37 6.28 -0.34
CA THR A 39 -20.11 6.71 -1.71
C THR A 39 -19.95 8.24 -1.82
N ALA A 40 -20.24 8.94 -0.72
CA ALA A 40 -19.99 10.36 -0.51
C ALA A 40 -19.54 10.58 0.94
N VAL A 41 -18.91 11.70 1.22
CA VAL A 41 -18.45 12.10 2.56
C VAL A 41 -18.83 13.55 2.85
N ASP A 42 -19.03 13.85 4.11
CA ASP A 42 -19.31 15.18 4.65
C ASP A 42 -18.53 15.43 5.93
N GLU A 43 -18.77 16.58 6.57
CA GLU A 43 -18.09 16.99 7.82
C GLU A 43 -18.34 16.04 9.00
N ASN A 44 -19.44 15.28 9.00
CA ASN A 44 -19.80 14.34 10.06
C ASN A 44 -19.20 12.94 9.82
N SER A 45 -18.68 12.69 8.62
CA SER A 45 -18.06 11.40 8.27
C SER A 45 -16.80 11.17 9.10
N PHE A 46 -16.70 10.01 9.77
CA PHE A 46 -15.54 9.69 10.62
C PHE A 46 -14.23 9.78 9.83
N ILE A 47 -14.23 9.37 8.54
CA ILE A 47 -13.03 9.40 7.71
C ILE A 47 -12.54 10.85 7.47
N ILE A 48 -13.45 11.82 7.29
CA ILE A 48 -13.09 13.25 7.18
C ILE A 48 -12.53 13.76 8.51
N ARG A 49 -13.15 13.40 9.64
CA ARG A 49 -12.62 13.68 10.97
C ARG A 49 -11.19 13.18 11.12
N ASP A 50 -10.91 11.94 10.71
CA ASP A 50 -9.60 11.32 10.88
C ASP A 50 -8.54 11.89 9.92
N ILE A 51 -8.91 12.20 8.68
CA ILE A 51 -8.03 12.91 7.76
C ILE A 51 -7.60 14.26 8.36
N ARG A 52 -8.55 15.06 8.88
CA ARG A 52 -8.28 16.40 9.40
C ARG A 52 -7.59 16.41 10.76
N ARG A 53 -8.13 15.63 11.73
CA ARG A 53 -7.71 15.69 13.15
C ARG A 53 -6.53 14.79 13.46
N ASN A 54 -6.44 13.66 12.74
CA ASN A 54 -5.43 12.65 12.97
C ASN A 54 -4.37 12.61 11.88
N ASN A 55 -4.43 13.50 10.89
CA ASN A 55 -3.51 13.57 9.76
C ASN A 55 -3.35 12.20 9.06
N LEU A 56 -4.50 11.50 8.83
CA LEU A 56 -4.50 10.16 8.24
C LEU A 56 -3.73 10.12 6.92
N GLY A 57 -2.84 9.13 6.78
CA GLY A 57 -1.91 9.02 5.66
C GLY A 57 -2.51 8.52 4.36
N GLY A 58 -3.50 7.64 4.45
CA GLY A 58 -4.14 7.05 3.28
C GLY A 58 -5.51 6.45 3.54
N VAL A 59 -6.23 6.22 2.45
CA VAL A 59 -7.50 5.48 2.43
C VAL A 59 -7.46 4.40 1.37
N VAL A 60 -8.17 3.29 1.60
CA VAL A 60 -8.36 2.22 0.61
C VAL A 60 -9.83 2.11 0.25
N LEU A 61 -10.13 2.07 -1.06
CA LEU A 61 -11.47 2.00 -1.61
C LEU A 61 -11.85 0.56 -1.97
N PHE A 62 -13.10 0.20 -1.64
CA PHE A 62 -13.68 -1.10 -1.98
C PHE A 62 -14.99 -0.94 -2.75
N ASP A 63 -15.27 -1.86 -3.65
CA ASP A 63 -16.54 -1.95 -4.39
C ASP A 63 -17.63 -2.72 -3.64
N TYR A 64 -17.23 -3.58 -2.68
CA TYR A 64 -18.11 -4.48 -1.95
C TYR A 64 -17.92 -4.37 -0.44
N ASP A 65 -19.01 -4.34 0.31
CA ASP A 65 -19.02 -4.37 1.77
C ASP A 65 -19.21 -5.82 2.24
N VAL A 66 -18.13 -6.44 2.73
CA VAL A 66 -18.13 -7.85 3.15
C VAL A 66 -19.06 -8.07 4.33
N VAL A 67 -19.06 -7.17 5.31
CA VAL A 67 -19.89 -7.28 6.53
C VAL A 67 -21.38 -7.18 6.20
N LYS A 68 -21.75 -6.31 5.25
CA LYS A 68 -23.14 -6.12 4.83
C LYS A 68 -23.58 -7.07 3.70
N GLY A 69 -22.63 -7.75 3.05
CA GLY A 69 -22.90 -8.62 1.91
C GLY A 69 -23.44 -7.87 0.69
N GLN A 70 -23.03 -6.62 0.44
CA GLN A 70 -23.60 -5.79 -0.63
C GLN A 70 -22.53 -4.99 -1.41
N ALA A 71 -22.81 -4.74 -2.71
CA ALA A 71 -22.01 -3.88 -3.56
C ALA A 71 -22.23 -2.39 -3.24
N GLY A 72 -21.36 -1.52 -3.78
CA GLY A 72 -21.50 -0.08 -3.67
C GLY A 72 -20.93 0.51 -2.38
N ARG A 73 -19.92 -0.14 -1.78
CA ARG A 73 -19.30 0.39 -0.56
C ARG A 73 -18.71 1.78 -0.75
N ASN A 74 -17.84 1.96 -1.75
CA ASN A 74 -17.23 3.26 -2.11
C ASN A 74 -17.36 3.56 -3.61
N ILE A 75 -17.79 2.59 -4.43
CA ILE A 75 -17.67 2.66 -5.89
C ILE A 75 -19.01 2.29 -6.52
N THR A 76 -19.62 3.25 -7.23
CA THR A 76 -20.89 3.04 -7.94
C THR A 76 -20.85 3.60 -9.38
N SER A 77 -20.03 4.60 -9.65
CA SER A 77 -19.83 5.15 -11.00
C SER A 77 -18.54 5.99 -11.07
N PRO A 78 -17.98 6.26 -12.28
CA PRO A 78 -16.81 7.11 -12.42
C PRO A 78 -17.02 8.53 -11.86
N ALA A 79 -18.16 9.16 -12.13
CA ALA A 79 -18.46 10.51 -11.63
C ALA A 79 -18.52 10.55 -10.10
N GLN A 80 -19.15 9.54 -9.47
CA GLN A 80 -19.24 9.42 -8.02
C GLN A 80 -17.86 9.20 -7.39
N VAL A 81 -17.03 8.28 -7.91
CA VAL A 81 -15.68 8.01 -7.38
C VAL A 81 -14.81 9.27 -7.48
N LYS A 82 -14.85 9.98 -8.61
CA LYS A 82 -14.10 11.23 -8.79
C LYS A 82 -14.50 12.29 -7.76
N ALA A 83 -15.79 12.46 -7.51
CA ALA A 83 -16.29 13.40 -6.50
C ALA A 83 -15.88 12.99 -5.07
N LEU A 84 -16.00 11.70 -4.74
CA LEU A 84 -15.57 11.15 -3.45
C LEU A 84 -14.08 11.39 -3.20
N VAL A 85 -13.23 11.03 -4.17
CA VAL A 85 -11.77 11.19 -4.04
C VAL A 85 -11.39 12.66 -3.92
N ALA A 86 -12.04 13.56 -4.67
CA ALA A 86 -11.81 15.00 -4.57
C ALA A 86 -12.10 15.52 -3.16
N ALA A 87 -13.26 15.15 -2.57
CA ALA A 87 -13.64 15.55 -1.21
C ALA A 87 -12.67 15.01 -0.13
N LEU A 88 -12.21 13.76 -0.27
CA LEU A 88 -11.21 13.18 0.64
C LEU A 88 -9.87 13.92 0.57
N ARG A 89 -9.41 14.26 -0.63
CA ARG A 89 -8.13 14.98 -0.84
C ARG A 89 -8.21 16.43 -0.36
N GLU A 90 -9.34 17.10 -0.54
CA GLU A 90 -9.58 18.46 -0.04
C GLU A 90 -9.52 18.53 1.49
N ALA A 91 -9.96 17.49 2.19
CA ALA A 91 -9.88 17.41 3.64
C ALA A 91 -8.46 17.26 4.19
N ALA A 92 -7.49 16.86 3.36
CA ALA A 92 -6.16 16.48 3.80
C ALA A 92 -5.18 17.67 3.80
N ARG A 93 -4.41 17.83 4.89
CA ARG A 93 -3.31 18.82 5.00
C ARG A 93 -2.03 18.38 4.29
N VAL A 94 -1.81 17.08 4.23
CA VAL A 94 -0.69 16.42 3.53
C VAL A 94 -1.29 15.57 2.42
N PRO A 95 -0.68 15.45 1.24
CA PRO A 95 -1.22 14.63 0.15
C PRO A 95 -1.69 13.26 0.63
N LEU A 96 -2.99 12.97 0.46
CA LEU A 96 -3.61 11.72 0.88
C LEU A 96 -3.31 10.63 -0.15
N LEU A 97 -2.81 9.47 0.29
CA LEU A 97 -2.76 8.28 -0.55
C LEU A 97 -4.17 7.72 -0.69
N VAL A 98 -4.75 7.78 -1.87
CA VAL A 98 -5.98 7.05 -2.18
C VAL A 98 -5.59 5.80 -2.93
N ALA A 99 -5.85 4.64 -2.32
CA ALA A 99 -5.43 3.33 -2.80
C ALA A 99 -6.62 2.47 -3.24
N VAL A 100 -6.36 1.54 -4.14
CA VAL A 100 -7.33 0.54 -4.60
C VAL A 100 -6.63 -0.71 -5.10
N ASP A 101 -7.28 -1.88 -4.98
CA ASP A 101 -6.84 -3.13 -5.65
C ASP A 101 -7.39 -3.15 -7.08
N GLN A 102 -6.65 -2.59 -8.00
CA GLN A 102 -6.99 -2.63 -9.43
C GLN A 102 -5.92 -3.44 -10.17
N GLU A 103 -5.86 -4.75 -9.87
CA GLU A 103 -4.90 -5.67 -10.51
C GLU A 103 -5.28 -5.92 -11.97
N GLY A 104 -6.56 -6.05 -12.21
CA GLY A 104 -7.15 -6.46 -13.47
C GLY A 104 -7.81 -7.85 -13.40
N GLY A 105 -8.68 -8.15 -14.37
CA GLY A 105 -9.42 -9.40 -14.38
C GLY A 105 -10.36 -9.56 -13.17
N LYS A 106 -10.21 -10.66 -12.41
CA LYS A 106 -11.10 -10.99 -11.27
C LYS A 106 -10.89 -10.06 -10.07
N VAL A 107 -9.67 -9.54 -9.87
CA VAL A 107 -9.37 -8.60 -8.78
C VAL A 107 -9.26 -7.19 -9.34
N ALA A 108 -10.39 -6.55 -9.41
CA ALA A 108 -10.57 -5.18 -9.85
C ALA A 108 -11.76 -4.58 -9.09
N ARG A 109 -11.57 -3.39 -8.50
CA ARG A 109 -12.65 -2.69 -7.77
C ARG A 109 -13.43 -1.75 -8.69
N LEU A 110 -12.75 -1.16 -9.67
CA LEU A 110 -13.38 -0.34 -10.72
C LEU A 110 -13.89 -1.27 -11.83
N LYS A 111 -15.11 -1.76 -11.67
CA LYS A 111 -15.73 -2.79 -12.53
C LYS A 111 -16.59 -2.20 -13.64
N THR A 112 -16.77 -2.96 -14.73
CA THR A 112 -17.66 -2.58 -15.84
C THR A 112 -19.11 -2.37 -15.40
N ALA A 113 -19.58 -3.14 -14.40
CA ALA A 113 -20.89 -2.95 -13.80
C ALA A 113 -21.10 -1.55 -13.17
N CYS A 114 -20.00 -0.87 -12.82
CA CYS A 114 -19.99 0.51 -12.32
C CYS A 114 -19.62 1.53 -13.40
N GLY A 115 -19.60 1.15 -14.70
CA GLY A 115 -19.30 2.05 -15.81
C GLY A 115 -17.81 2.26 -16.10
N PHE A 116 -16.92 1.46 -15.53
CA PHE A 116 -15.48 1.51 -15.81
C PHE A 116 -15.08 0.59 -16.97
N PRO A 117 -13.94 0.84 -17.62
CA PRO A 117 -13.43 -0.05 -18.67
C PRO A 117 -13.17 -1.47 -18.17
N ALA A 118 -13.33 -2.46 -19.04
CA ALA A 118 -12.92 -3.83 -18.77
C ALA A 118 -11.39 -3.92 -18.63
N THR A 119 -10.93 -4.80 -17.74
CA THR A 119 -9.52 -5.04 -17.46
C THR A 119 -9.14 -6.49 -17.76
N VAL A 120 -7.85 -6.74 -17.92
CA VAL A 120 -7.28 -8.06 -18.23
C VAL A 120 -6.48 -8.57 -17.03
N SER A 121 -6.59 -9.86 -16.71
CA SER A 121 -5.85 -10.46 -15.60
C SER A 121 -4.35 -10.60 -15.90
N HIS A 122 -3.51 -10.59 -14.85
CA HIS A 122 -2.07 -10.86 -14.98
C HIS A 122 -1.82 -12.22 -15.65
N SER A 123 -2.59 -13.25 -15.33
CA SER A 123 -2.46 -14.58 -15.93
C SER A 123 -2.70 -14.55 -17.45
N THR A 124 -3.66 -13.76 -17.91
CA THR A 124 -3.88 -13.60 -19.36
C THR A 124 -2.70 -12.88 -20.02
N LEU A 125 -2.19 -11.80 -19.42
CA LEU A 125 -1.04 -11.06 -19.93
C LEU A 125 0.21 -11.93 -19.95
N GLY A 126 0.49 -12.68 -18.88
CA GLY A 126 1.64 -13.57 -18.78
C GLY A 126 1.60 -14.74 -19.81
N ARG A 127 0.38 -15.31 -20.06
CA ARG A 127 0.24 -16.36 -21.09
C ARG A 127 0.45 -15.86 -22.51
N LEU A 128 0.10 -14.62 -22.80
CA LEU A 128 0.37 -14.00 -24.11
C LEU A 128 1.85 -13.68 -24.28
N ASP A 129 2.56 -13.45 -23.20
CA ASP A 129 3.97 -13.07 -23.13
C ASP A 129 4.34 -11.93 -24.09
N ASP A 130 3.43 -10.97 -24.26
CA ASP A 130 3.59 -9.77 -25.08
C ASP A 130 3.69 -8.54 -24.17
N LEU A 131 4.88 -7.99 -24.00
CA LEU A 131 5.14 -6.84 -23.14
C LEU A 131 4.50 -5.55 -23.66
N ALA A 132 4.36 -5.39 -24.97
CA ALA A 132 3.69 -4.22 -25.55
C ALA A 132 2.21 -4.25 -25.20
N ASN A 133 1.58 -5.42 -25.30
CA ASN A 133 0.19 -5.65 -24.89
C ASN A 133 0.01 -5.42 -23.38
N THR A 134 0.93 -5.91 -22.54
CA THR A 134 0.92 -5.65 -21.10
C THR A 134 1.00 -4.15 -20.82
N GLY A 135 1.92 -3.44 -21.45
CA GLY A 135 2.07 -2.00 -21.31
C GLY A 135 0.79 -1.23 -21.70
N GLN A 136 0.16 -1.60 -22.81
CA GLN A 136 -1.09 -0.95 -23.26
C GLN A 136 -2.27 -1.16 -22.30
N HIS A 137 -2.45 -2.41 -21.81
CA HIS A 137 -3.50 -2.69 -20.82
C HIS A 137 -3.26 -1.97 -19.50
N SER A 138 -2.03 -1.97 -19.02
CA SER A 138 -1.63 -1.29 -17.79
C SER A 138 -1.77 0.22 -17.90
N LEU A 139 -1.47 0.79 -19.07
CA LEU A 139 -1.62 2.23 -19.33
C LEU A 139 -3.09 2.67 -19.24
N ARG A 140 -4.02 1.92 -19.89
CA ARG A 140 -5.45 2.20 -19.78
C ARG A 140 -5.98 2.11 -18.34
N LEU A 141 -5.45 1.15 -17.58
CA LEU A 141 -5.77 1.00 -16.17
C LEU A 141 -5.26 2.21 -15.36
N ALA A 142 -4.02 2.61 -15.56
CA ALA A 142 -3.41 3.77 -14.92
C ALA A 142 -4.12 5.09 -15.31
N GLU A 143 -4.54 5.25 -16.55
CA GLU A 143 -5.36 6.39 -17.01
C GLU A 143 -6.69 6.46 -16.27
N THR A 144 -7.35 5.31 -16.08
CA THR A 144 -8.59 5.23 -15.31
C THR A 144 -8.38 5.65 -13.87
N LEU A 145 -7.32 5.15 -13.21
CA LEU A 145 -6.98 5.50 -11.83
C LEU A 145 -6.67 7.00 -11.68
N ASN A 146 -5.81 7.52 -12.54
CA ASN A 146 -5.45 8.94 -12.53
C ASN A 146 -6.67 9.85 -12.76
N ALA A 147 -7.55 9.51 -13.70
CA ALA A 147 -8.78 10.27 -13.98
C ALA A 147 -9.73 10.31 -12.76
N MET A 148 -9.69 9.30 -11.90
CA MET A 148 -10.43 9.26 -10.62
C MET A 148 -9.69 9.96 -9.49
N GLY A 149 -8.44 10.38 -9.67
CA GLY A 149 -7.58 10.92 -8.63
C GLY A 149 -7.00 9.86 -7.68
N ILE A 150 -7.09 8.58 -8.03
CA ILE A 150 -6.50 7.47 -7.27
C ILE A 150 -5.01 7.41 -7.59
N GLY A 151 -4.21 7.56 -6.58
CA GLY A 151 -2.78 7.75 -6.76
C GLY A 151 -1.90 6.57 -6.37
N LEU A 152 -2.46 5.53 -5.80
CA LEU A 152 -1.73 4.31 -5.44
C LEU A 152 -2.55 3.09 -5.89
N ASN A 153 -1.95 2.26 -6.73
CA ASN A 153 -2.50 0.96 -7.05
C ASN A 153 -1.84 -0.12 -6.20
N LEU A 154 -2.63 -0.90 -5.47
CA LEU A 154 -2.15 -2.07 -4.73
C LEU A 154 -1.94 -3.25 -5.70
N ALA A 155 -1.06 -3.05 -6.67
CA ALA A 155 -0.65 -3.93 -7.76
C ALA A 155 0.69 -3.43 -8.33
N PRO A 156 1.48 -4.27 -9.06
CA PRO A 156 1.14 -5.60 -9.54
C PRO A 156 1.37 -6.71 -8.51
N VAL A 157 0.69 -7.86 -8.73
CA VAL A 157 1.02 -9.11 -8.05
C VAL A 157 2.23 -9.71 -8.73
N VAL A 158 3.29 -9.96 -7.96
CA VAL A 158 4.55 -10.57 -8.42
C VAL A 158 4.77 -11.96 -7.83
N ASP A 159 3.75 -12.52 -7.14
CA ASP A 159 3.75 -13.90 -6.69
C ASP A 159 3.86 -14.86 -7.89
N LEU A 160 4.65 -15.93 -7.74
CA LEU A 160 4.83 -16.93 -8.79
C LEU A 160 3.65 -17.92 -8.83
N CYS A 161 3.16 -18.29 -10.02
CA CYS A 161 2.13 -19.31 -10.19
C CYS A 161 2.67 -20.75 -9.96
N THR A 162 3.40 -21.00 -8.89
CA THR A 162 4.03 -22.30 -8.62
C THR A 162 3.04 -23.36 -8.15
N ASN A 163 1.93 -22.95 -7.54
CA ASN A 163 0.83 -23.82 -7.16
C ASN A 163 -0.44 -23.47 -7.95
N PRO A 164 -0.84 -24.27 -8.96
CA PRO A 164 -2.05 -24.02 -9.76
C PRO A 164 -3.35 -24.11 -8.93
N ASP A 165 -3.31 -24.81 -7.79
CA ASP A 165 -4.44 -24.93 -6.88
C ASP A 165 -4.51 -23.82 -5.82
N ASN A 166 -3.57 -22.87 -5.82
CA ASN A 166 -3.58 -21.75 -4.91
C ASN A 166 -4.92 -20.98 -4.99
N PRO A 167 -5.69 -20.92 -3.88
CA PRO A 167 -7.07 -20.40 -3.91
C PRO A 167 -7.14 -18.88 -4.13
N VAL A 168 -6.08 -18.14 -3.78
CA VAL A 168 -6.10 -16.67 -3.77
C VAL A 168 -5.19 -16.03 -4.82
N ILE A 169 -4.28 -16.80 -5.43
CA ILE A 169 -3.39 -16.30 -6.48
C ILE A 169 -3.75 -16.95 -7.82
N ALA A 170 -3.45 -18.25 -8.02
CA ALA A 170 -3.61 -18.90 -9.31
C ALA A 170 -5.09 -19.02 -9.73
N LYS A 171 -6.00 -19.49 -8.85
CA LYS A 171 -7.45 -19.64 -9.15
C LYS A 171 -8.15 -18.30 -9.42
N LEU A 172 -7.56 -17.20 -8.99
CA LEU A 172 -8.06 -15.86 -9.28
C LEU A 172 -7.34 -15.17 -10.45
N ASP A 173 -6.47 -15.88 -11.19
CA ASP A 173 -5.72 -15.38 -12.35
C ASP A 173 -4.83 -14.16 -12.03
N ARG A 174 -4.30 -14.08 -10.78
CA ARG A 174 -3.59 -12.91 -10.29
C ARG A 174 -2.08 -12.92 -10.60
N CYS A 175 -1.46 -14.06 -10.86
CA CYS A 175 -0.03 -14.17 -11.16
C CYS A 175 0.24 -14.19 -12.67
N PHE A 176 1.34 -13.58 -13.11
CA PHE A 176 1.73 -13.58 -14.53
C PHE A 176 2.21 -14.94 -15.00
N SER A 177 3.09 -15.61 -14.23
CA SER A 177 3.73 -16.88 -14.60
C SER A 177 4.28 -17.60 -13.36
N ALA A 178 4.70 -18.87 -13.53
CA ALA A 178 5.56 -19.56 -12.59
C ALA A 178 7.06 -19.24 -12.81
N ASP A 179 7.43 -18.69 -13.96
CA ASP A 179 8.80 -18.25 -14.26
C ASP A 179 9.04 -16.83 -13.73
N PRO A 180 9.98 -16.65 -12.76
CA PRO A 180 10.26 -15.35 -12.16
C PRO A 180 10.75 -14.30 -13.18
N LYS A 181 11.37 -14.71 -14.27
CA LYS A 181 11.84 -13.79 -15.35
C LYS A 181 10.67 -13.23 -16.13
N ILE A 182 9.65 -14.05 -16.41
CA ILE A 182 8.41 -13.60 -17.06
C ILE A 182 7.67 -12.64 -16.12
N VAL A 183 7.49 -13.01 -14.85
CA VAL A 183 6.86 -12.14 -13.85
C VAL A 183 7.57 -10.79 -13.77
N THR A 184 8.90 -10.79 -13.67
CA THR A 184 9.69 -9.55 -13.60
C THR A 184 9.47 -8.64 -14.81
N ARG A 185 9.54 -9.18 -16.04
CA ARG A 185 9.40 -8.38 -17.28
C ARG A 185 8.00 -7.75 -17.37
N HIS A 186 6.96 -8.54 -17.09
CA HIS A 186 5.58 -8.05 -17.11
C HIS A 186 5.33 -7.02 -16.01
N ALA A 187 5.83 -7.25 -14.78
CA ALA A 187 5.71 -6.30 -13.69
C ALA A 187 6.40 -4.97 -14.00
N LEU A 188 7.62 -4.99 -14.57
CA LEU A 188 8.31 -3.76 -14.99
C LEU A 188 7.53 -3.00 -16.07
N SER A 189 6.96 -3.69 -17.07
CA SER A 189 6.10 -3.07 -18.08
C SER A 189 4.83 -2.46 -17.45
N TYR A 190 4.23 -3.16 -16.47
CA TYR A 190 3.06 -2.69 -15.71
C TYR A 190 3.37 -1.42 -14.92
N ILE A 191 4.48 -1.42 -14.16
CA ILE A 191 4.94 -0.29 -13.34
C ILE A 191 5.23 0.92 -14.22
N ALA A 192 6.00 0.74 -15.30
CA ALA A 192 6.35 1.83 -16.22
C ALA A 192 5.12 2.51 -16.81
N ALA A 193 4.07 1.75 -17.15
CA ALA A 193 2.80 2.29 -17.62
C ALA A 193 2.05 3.11 -16.56
N HIS A 194 2.10 2.68 -15.29
CA HIS A 194 1.50 3.43 -14.17
C HIS A 194 2.25 4.73 -13.91
N HIS A 195 3.60 4.70 -13.92
CA HIS A 195 4.43 5.89 -13.74
C HIS A 195 4.19 6.95 -14.80
N GLN A 196 3.92 6.55 -16.07
CA GLN A 196 3.56 7.49 -17.14
C GLN A 196 2.29 8.32 -16.84
N ARG A 197 1.45 7.87 -15.92
CA ARG A 197 0.23 8.56 -15.49
C ARG A 197 0.31 9.05 -14.04
N GLY A 198 1.50 9.04 -13.43
CA GLY A 198 1.71 9.49 -12.05
C GLY A 198 0.96 8.65 -11.02
N VAL A 199 0.71 7.38 -11.30
CA VAL A 199 0.13 6.40 -10.37
C VAL A 199 1.25 5.56 -9.80
N LEU A 200 1.35 5.52 -8.47
CA LEU A 200 2.28 4.66 -7.74
C LEU A 200 1.78 3.23 -7.71
N THR A 201 2.71 2.29 -7.58
CA THR A 201 2.44 0.85 -7.58
C THR A 201 2.89 0.18 -6.28
N THR A 202 2.36 -1.00 -6.01
CA THR A 202 2.73 -1.79 -4.82
C THR A 202 2.96 -3.23 -5.23
N LEU A 203 4.21 -3.69 -5.14
CA LEU A 203 4.54 -5.10 -5.35
C LEU A 203 3.97 -5.97 -4.24
N LYS A 204 3.32 -7.08 -4.56
CA LYS A 204 2.70 -7.96 -3.54
C LYS A 204 2.68 -9.43 -3.95
N HIS A 205 2.70 -10.33 -2.98
CA HIS A 205 2.67 -10.20 -1.52
C HIS A 205 3.98 -10.75 -0.94
N PHE A 206 4.86 -9.87 -0.47
CA PHE A 206 6.20 -10.25 0.00
C PHE A 206 6.15 -11.16 1.25
N PRO A 207 6.94 -12.25 1.32
CA PRO A 207 8.05 -12.67 0.46
C PRO A 207 7.64 -13.64 -0.66
N GLY A 208 6.38 -13.73 -1.03
CA GLY A 208 5.80 -14.63 -2.01
C GLY A 208 4.67 -15.46 -1.43
N HIS A 209 3.50 -15.43 -2.09
CA HIS A 209 2.28 -16.12 -1.70
C HIS A 209 1.86 -17.17 -2.74
N GLY A 210 2.61 -17.26 -3.86
CA GLY A 210 2.21 -18.08 -5.02
C GLY A 210 2.21 -19.57 -4.77
N SER A 211 3.10 -20.05 -3.89
CA SER A 211 3.23 -21.46 -3.52
C SER A 211 2.24 -21.93 -2.44
N SER A 212 1.43 -21.04 -1.83
CA SER A 212 0.55 -21.38 -0.72
C SER A 212 -0.59 -22.33 -1.11
N ARG A 213 -1.03 -23.13 -0.14
CA ARG A 213 -2.16 -24.07 -0.26
C ARG A 213 -3.42 -23.57 0.43
N ALA A 214 -3.33 -22.49 1.18
CA ALA A 214 -4.40 -21.92 2.00
C ALA A 214 -4.60 -20.44 1.69
N ASP A 215 -5.77 -19.93 2.12
CA ASP A 215 -6.15 -18.52 2.01
C ASP A 215 -5.86 -17.81 3.33
N SER A 216 -4.96 -16.82 3.31
CA SER A 216 -4.59 -16.01 4.47
C SER A 216 -5.74 -15.10 4.98
N HIS A 217 -6.76 -14.84 4.15
CA HIS A 217 -7.98 -14.15 4.60
C HIS A 217 -8.79 -14.99 5.58
N LEU A 218 -8.73 -16.34 5.45
CA LEU A 218 -9.51 -17.28 6.24
C LEU A 218 -8.77 -17.82 7.46
N GLY A 219 -7.43 -17.63 7.54
CA GLY A 219 -6.66 -18.12 8.68
C GLY A 219 -5.18 -18.31 8.41
N PHE A 220 -4.57 -19.16 9.23
CA PHE A 220 -3.14 -19.43 9.18
C PHE A 220 -2.72 -20.08 7.86
N THR A 221 -1.74 -19.48 7.21
CA THR A 221 -1.21 -19.93 5.91
C THR A 221 0.29 -20.19 6.04
N ASP A 222 0.69 -21.48 6.11
CA ASP A 222 2.07 -21.91 6.19
C ASP A 222 2.61 -22.27 4.81
N VAL A 223 3.71 -21.65 4.44
CA VAL A 223 4.44 -21.89 3.17
C VAL A 223 5.82 -22.48 3.39
N SER A 224 6.15 -22.93 4.62
CA SER A 224 7.50 -23.41 4.98
C SER A 224 8.02 -24.51 4.03
N ASP A 225 7.14 -25.43 3.60
CA ASP A 225 7.50 -26.56 2.74
C ASP A 225 7.40 -26.27 1.24
N THR A 226 6.67 -25.23 0.86
CA THR A 226 6.37 -24.94 -0.56
C THR A 226 7.11 -23.73 -1.10
N TRP A 227 7.41 -22.76 -0.25
CA TRP A 227 8.11 -21.54 -0.63
C TRP A 227 9.57 -21.81 -1.01
N THR A 228 10.03 -21.19 -2.10
CA THR A 228 11.43 -21.19 -2.52
C THR A 228 11.96 -19.78 -2.68
N ARG A 229 13.28 -19.61 -2.69
CA ARG A 229 13.90 -18.30 -2.89
C ARG A 229 13.64 -17.70 -4.27
N ASP A 230 13.19 -18.49 -5.24
CA ASP A 230 12.81 -17.99 -6.56
C ASP A 230 11.67 -16.96 -6.49
N GLU A 231 10.79 -17.08 -5.45
CA GLU A 231 9.73 -16.09 -5.20
C GLU A 231 10.28 -14.68 -4.85
N LEU A 232 11.56 -14.57 -4.50
CA LEU A 232 12.23 -13.29 -4.24
C LEU A 232 12.79 -12.63 -5.52
N GLU A 233 13.01 -13.39 -6.59
CA GLU A 233 13.70 -12.88 -7.79
C GLU A 233 12.96 -11.68 -8.41
N PRO A 234 11.62 -11.66 -8.57
CA PRO A 234 10.93 -10.49 -9.09
C PRO A 234 11.14 -9.24 -8.22
N TYR A 235 11.10 -9.39 -6.89
CA TYR A 235 11.36 -8.27 -5.97
C TYR A 235 12.79 -7.75 -6.11
N ALA A 236 13.78 -8.65 -6.09
CA ALA A 236 15.19 -8.28 -6.21
C ALA A 236 15.46 -7.50 -7.49
N ARG A 237 14.97 -7.99 -8.64
CA ARG A 237 15.17 -7.33 -9.93
C ARG A 237 14.47 -5.98 -10.06
N ILE A 238 13.24 -5.87 -9.53
CA ILE A 238 12.50 -4.61 -9.60
C ILE A 238 13.10 -3.56 -8.63
N ILE A 239 13.59 -3.99 -7.46
CA ILE A 239 14.34 -3.13 -6.53
C ILE A 239 15.64 -2.65 -7.16
N GLU A 240 16.42 -3.57 -7.74
CA GLU A 240 17.69 -3.26 -8.44
C GLU A 240 17.48 -2.25 -9.59
N ALA A 241 16.35 -2.36 -10.29
CA ALA A 241 15.96 -1.42 -11.35
C ALA A 241 15.47 -0.06 -10.82
N GLY A 242 15.34 0.13 -9.50
CA GLY A 242 14.82 1.36 -8.89
C GLY A 242 13.34 1.62 -9.21
N GLN A 243 12.55 0.58 -9.51
CA GLN A 243 11.16 0.70 -9.94
C GLN A 243 10.14 0.29 -8.86
N ALA A 244 10.59 -0.10 -7.67
CA ALA A 244 9.71 -0.48 -6.57
C ALA A 244 9.29 0.75 -5.75
N ASP A 245 8.06 1.25 -5.94
CA ASP A 245 7.52 2.38 -5.17
C ASP A 245 7.21 1.96 -3.73
N ALA A 246 6.46 0.87 -3.58
CA ALA A 246 6.11 0.28 -2.30
C ALA A 246 6.04 -1.25 -2.41
N ILE A 247 6.19 -1.93 -1.27
CA ILE A 247 6.07 -3.40 -1.19
C ILE A 247 5.08 -3.76 -0.08
N MET A 248 4.06 -4.55 -0.42
CA MET A 248 3.09 -5.08 0.52
C MET A 248 3.51 -6.46 1.01
N THR A 249 3.48 -6.65 2.34
CA THR A 249 3.80 -7.93 2.97
C THR A 249 2.61 -8.88 2.96
N ALA A 250 2.89 -10.19 2.88
CA ALA A 250 1.89 -11.24 3.06
C ALA A 250 1.72 -11.62 4.53
N HIS A 251 0.53 -12.12 4.90
CA HIS A 251 0.31 -12.77 6.19
C HIS A 251 0.61 -14.28 6.13
N VAL A 252 1.69 -14.65 5.45
CA VAL A 252 2.13 -16.06 5.36
C VAL A 252 3.18 -16.37 6.40
N PHE A 253 3.12 -17.57 6.95
CA PHE A 253 4.09 -18.11 7.88
C PHE A 253 5.14 -18.95 7.14
N ASN A 254 6.42 -18.78 7.46
CA ASN A 254 7.51 -19.53 6.88
C ASN A 254 8.60 -19.74 7.93
N THR A 255 8.64 -20.96 8.50
CA THR A 255 9.60 -21.32 9.57
C THR A 255 11.06 -21.22 9.15
N ARG A 256 11.35 -21.23 7.85
CA ARG A 256 12.71 -21.04 7.32
C ARG A 256 13.18 -19.58 7.41
N LEU A 257 12.24 -18.63 7.47
CA LEU A 257 12.52 -17.19 7.62
C LEU A 257 12.34 -16.73 9.06
N ASP A 258 11.22 -17.13 9.70
CA ASP A 258 10.91 -16.80 11.08
C ASP A 258 10.11 -17.95 11.72
N LYS A 259 10.56 -18.45 12.86
CA LYS A 259 9.90 -19.56 13.55
C LYS A 259 8.70 -19.14 14.40
N LEU A 260 8.50 -17.82 14.59
CA LEU A 260 7.53 -17.29 15.56
C LEU A 260 6.44 -16.44 14.91
N TYR A 261 6.77 -15.71 13.83
CA TYR A 261 5.89 -14.68 13.28
C TYR A 261 5.68 -14.84 11.76
N PRO A 262 4.46 -14.54 11.25
CA PRO A 262 4.22 -14.44 9.83
C PRO A 262 4.98 -13.24 9.24
N ALA A 263 5.18 -13.21 7.94
CA ALA A 263 6.07 -12.27 7.27
C ALA A 263 5.81 -10.80 7.65
N THR A 264 4.54 -10.36 7.73
CA THR A 264 4.18 -8.99 8.14
C THR A 264 4.66 -8.63 9.56
N LEU A 265 4.77 -9.60 10.46
CA LEU A 265 5.15 -9.40 11.87
C LEU A 265 6.62 -9.80 12.15
N SER A 266 7.35 -10.23 11.12
CA SER A 266 8.70 -10.79 11.22
C SER A 266 9.78 -9.76 10.89
N SER A 267 10.60 -9.40 11.88
CA SER A 267 11.79 -8.57 11.66
C SER A 267 12.84 -9.29 10.78
N ALA A 268 12.95 -10.63 10.89
CA ALA A 268 13.82 -11.40 10.03
C ALA A 268 13.43 -11.27 8.55
N THR A 269 12.13 -11.27 8.27
CA THR A 269 11.61 -11.15 6.90
C THR A 269 11.71 -9.71 6.37
N ILE A 270 11.31 -8.70 7.14
CA ILE A 270 11.28 -7.32 6.63
C ILE A 270 12.63 -6.64 6.80
N ASN A 271 13.17 -6.54 8.03
CA ASN A 271 14.45 -5.86 8.24
C ASN A 271 15.63 -6.71 7.74
N GLY A 272 15.60 -8.03 7.96
CA GLY A 272 16.68 -8.92 7.51
C GLY A 272 16.66 -9.14 6.00
N LEU A 273 15.60 -9.75 5.48
CA LEU A 273 15.56 -10.18 4.08
C LEU A 273 15.27 -9.00 3.14
N LEU A 274 14.15 -8.27 3.33
CA LEU A 274 13.74 -7.23 2.38
C LEU A 274 14.68 -6.02 2.39
N ARG A 275 15.00 -5.50 3.59
CA ARG A 275 15.86 -4.31 3.69
C ARG A 275 17.34 -4.67 3.66
N GLY A 276 17.76 -5.70 4.42
CA GLY A 276 19.16 -6.06 4.56
C GLY A 276 19.73 -6.78 3.33
N GLU A 277 19.04 -7.82 2.84
CA GLU A 277 19.54 -8.64 1.72
C GLU A 277 19.14 -8.05 0.36
N LEU A 278 17.85 -7.66 0.17
CA LEU A 278 17.37 -7.13 -1.10
C LEU A 278 17.57 -5.61 -1.25
N GLY A 279 18.00 -4.90 -0.21
CA GLY A 279 18.35 -3.48 -0.25
C GLY A 279 17.18 -2.52 -0.43
N PHE A 280 15.94 -2.90 -0.11
CA PHE A 280 14.79 -2.02 -0.27
C PHE A 280 14.70 -0.96 0.84
N ASP A 281 14.83 0.33 0.48
CA ASP A 281 14.64 1.46 1.41
C ASP A 281 13.34 2.26 1.14
N GLY A 282 12.43 1.71 0.36
CA GLY A 282 11.10 2.30 0.12
C GLY A 282 10.10 1.98 1.23
N VAL A 283 8.83 2.30 0.95
CA VAL A 283 7.71 2.08 1.89
C VAL A 283 7.28 0.62 1.92
N VAL A 284 7.25 0.04 3.11
CA VAL A 284 6.65 -1.27 3.37
C VAL A 284 5.23 -1.08 3.89
N ILE A 285 4.27 -1.66 3.17
CA ILE A 285 2.83 -1.62 3.49
C ILE A 285 2.43 -3.00 4.03
N SER A 286 1.68 -3.09 5.12
CA SER A 286 1.10 -4.37 5.53
C SER A 286 -0.03 -4.78 4.59
N ASP A 287 -0.30 -6.09 4.44
CA ASP A 287 -1.65 -6.53 4.05
C ASP A 287 -2.64 -6.15 5.15
N ASP A 288 -3.94 -6.36 4.92
CA ASP A 288 -4.99 -5.93 5.88
C ASP A 288 -4.79 -6.57 7.26
N MET A 289 -4.44 -5.75 8.23
CA MET A 289 -4.20 -6.15 9.63
C MET A 289 -5.43 -6.75 10.32
N GLN A 290 -6.61 -6.70 9.68
CA GLN A 290 -7.84 -7.30 10.17
C GLN A 290 -8.10 -8.72 9.61
N MET A 291 -7.23 -9.24 8.72
CA MET A 291 -7.34 -10.61 8.22
C MET A 291 -7.19 -11.66 9.34
N ALA A 292 -7.87 -12.79 9.18
CA ALA A 292 -7.91 -13.84 10.20
C ALA A 292 -6.53 -14.42 10.54
N ALA A 293 -5.59 -14.46 9.58
CA ALA A 293 -4.20 -14.87 9.82
C ALA A 293 -3.50 -14.03 10.91
N ILE A 294 -3.92 -12.79 11.11
CA ILE A 294 -3.42 -11.90 12.16
C ILE A 294 -4.34 -11.90 13.38
N THR A 295 -5.63 -11.59 13.17
CA THR A 295 -6.55 -11.33 14.28
C THR A 295 -6.90 -12.54 15.12
N ALA A 296 -6.84 -13.76 14.55
CA ALA A 296 -7.08 -15.00 15.28
C ALA A 296 -5.94 -15.37 16.24
N HIS A 297 -4.71 -14.86 16.00
CA HIS A 297 -3.51 -15.28 16.73
C HIS A 297 -2.88 -14.17 17.56
N TYR A 298 -3.05 -12.91 17.09
CA TYR A 298 -2.31 -11.78 17.69
C TYR A 298 -3.26 -10.67 18.09
N GLY A 299 -3.76 -10.35 19.10
CA GLY A 299 -4.64 -9.20 19.39
C GLY A 299 -4.14 -7.89 18.78
N PHE A 300 -5.03 -6.92 18.67
CA PHE A 300 -4.81 -5.65 17.95
C PHE A 300 -3.50 -4.92 18.35
N GLU A 301 -3.22 -4.79 19.66
CA GLU A 301 -2.03 -4.09 20.15
C GLU A 301 -0.74 -4.85 19.80
N ILE A 302 -0.74 -6.19 19.96
CA ILE A 302 0.43 -7.04 19.66
C ILE A 302 0.73 -7.01 18.16
N ALA A 303 -0.29 -7.09 17.31
CA ALA A 303 -0.12 -7.06 15.86
C ALA A 303 0.50 -5.72 15.39
N ILE A 304 0.01 -4.59 15.88
CA ILE A 304 0.57 -3.26 15.61
C ILE A 304 2.03 -3.19 16.07
N ARG A 305 2.29 -3.58 17.34
CA ARG A 305 3.64 -3.56 17.88
C ARG A 305 4.60 -4.38 17.02
N LYS A 306 4.25 -5.63 16.72
CA LYS A 306 5.11 -6.54 15.95
C LYS A 306 5.34 -6.08 14.51
N ALA A 307 4.32 -5.55 13.85
CA ALA A 307 4.48 -4.97 12.52
C ALA A 307 5.45 -3.77 12.53
N LEU A 308 5.38 -2.89 13.52
CA LEU A 308 6.31 -1.76 13.67
C LEU A 308 7.74 -2.23 14.00
N GLU A 309 7.91 -3.20 14.92
CA GLU A 309 9.21 -3.82 15.23
C GLU A 309 9.81 -4.51 13.99
N ALA A 310 8.96 -5.12 13.15
CA ALA A 310 9.38 -5.79 11.93
C ALA A 310 9.84 -4.82 10.83
N GLY A 311 9.41 -3.57 10.85
CA GLY A 311 9.81 -2.58 9.84
C GLY A 311 8.73 -2.12 8.88
N VAL A 312 7.44 -2.45 9.14
CA VAL A 312 6.29 -1.95 8.37
C VAL A 312 6.16 -0.43 8.55
N ASP A 313 5.95 0.30 7.46
CA ASP A 313 5.83 1.75 7.46
C ASP A 313 4.36 2.21 7.39
N ILE A 314 3.51 1.51 6.65
CA ILE A 314 2.06 1.78 6.58
C ILE A 314 1.29 0.54 7.03
N LEU A 315 0.45 0.71 8.05
CA LEU A 315 -0.48 -0.30 8.52
C LEU A 315 -1.82 -0.12 7.80
N VAL A 316 -2.26 -1.14 7.08
CA VAL A 316 -3.56 -1.16 6.41
C VAL A 316 -4.60 -1.78 7.33
N PHE A 317 -5.71 -1.07 7.51
CA PHE A 317 -6.93 -1.57 8.12
C PHE A 317 -8.04 -1.43 7.09
N GLY A 318 -8.33 -2.50 6.37
CA GLY A 318 -9.34 -2.49 5.31
C GLY A 318 -10.74 -2.11 5.82
N ASN A 319 -10.97 -2.30 7.13
CA ASN A 319 -12.20 -1.96 7.83
C ASN A 319 -13.45 -2.55 7.14
N ASN A 320 -13.21 -3.67 6.41
CA ASN A 320 -14.19 -4.34 5.56
C ASN A 320 -14.50 -5.78 6.02
N LEU A 321 -13.57 -6.42 6.73
CA LEU A 321 -13.81 -7.70 7.39
C LEU A 321 -14.46 -7.51 8.77
N ARG A 322 -14.09 -6.44 9.44
CA ARG A 322 -14.67 -5.96 10.71
C ARG A 322 -14.71 -4.44 10.66
N TYR A 323 -15.90 -3.86 10.82
CA TYR A 323 -16.10 -2.41 10.72
C TYR A 323 -15.99 -1.73 12.08
N ASP A 324 -15.14 -0.71 12.17
CA ASP A 324 -14.89 0.07 13.40
C ASP A 324 -14.54 1.52 13.02
N GLU A 325 -15.41 2.48 13.34
CA GLU A 325 -15.21 3.91 13.06
C GLU A 325 -14.14 4.55 13.95
N GLU A 326 -13.77 3.89 15.04
CA GLU A 326 -12.72 4.34 15.97
C GLU A 326 -11.37 3.65 15.71
N ILE A 327 -11.20 2.94 14.58
CA ILE A 327 -9.97 2.19 14.27
C ILE A 327 -8.73 3.08 14.25
N VAL A 328 -8.84 4.29 13.68
CA VAL A 328 -7.73 5.26 13.58
C VAL A 328 -7.31 5.79 14.95
N PRO A 329 -8.19 6.40 15.76
CA PRO A 329 -7.81 6.87 17.09
C PRO A 329 -7.30 5.73 18.00
N ARG A 330 -7.84 4.52 17.87
CA ARG A 330 -7.35 3.35 18.62
C ARG A 330 -5.94 2.95 18.20
N ALA A 331 -5.65 2.89 16.90
CA ALA A 331 -4.32 2.58 16.39
C ALA A 331 -3.29 3.65 16.83
N ILE A 332 -3.66 4.93 16.73
CA ILE A 332 -2.81 6.04 17.20
C ILE A 332 -2.53 5.92 18.70
N ALA A 333 -3.54 5.61 19.51
CA ALA A 333 -3.38 5.46 20.96
C ALA A 333 -2.41 4.32 21.31
N VAL A 334 -2.50 3.17 20.60
CA VAL A 334 -1.59 2.04 20.77
C VAL A 334 -0.17 2.43 20.39
N ILE A 335 0.04 3.02 19.21
CA ILE A 335 1.38 3.38 18.73
C ILE A 335 2.00 4.43 19.66
N ARG A 336 1.22 5.44 20.07
CA ARG A 336 1.69 6.45 21.01
C ARG A 336 2.12 5.84 22.34
N LYS A 337 1.31 4.94 22.93
CA LYS A 337 1.66 4.21 24.16
C LYS A 337 2.97 3.45 23.99
N LEU A 338 3.19 2.79 22.84
CA LEU A 338 4.44 2.07 22.57
C LEU A 338 5.66 3.01 22.50
N VAL A 339 5.48 4.22 21.98
CA VAL A 339 6.54 5.23 21.98
C VAL A 339 6.76 5.80 23.38
N ASP A 340 5.70 6.19 24.09
CA ASP A 340 5.76 6.79 25.43
C ASP A 340 6.40 5.82 26.45
N THR A 341 6.26 4.50 26.25
CA THR A 341 6.87 3.46 27.09
C THR A 341 8.23 2.98 26.60
N GLY A 342 8.77 3.55 25.52
CA GLY A 342 10.08 3.19 24.96
C GLY A 342 10.15 1.83 24.25
N VAL A 343 9.00 1.15 24.03
CA VAL A 343 8.95 -0.13 23.29
C VAL A 343 9.26 0.09 21.81
N ILE A 344 8.76 1.19 21.25
CA ILE A 344 9.12 1.68 19.92
C ILE A 344 9.80 3.04 20.08
N SER A 345 10.94 3.25 19.44
CA SER A 345 11.61 4.56 19.48
C SER A 345 10.91 5.57 18.58
N GLU A 346 10.94 6.85 18.95
CA GLU A 346 10.45 7.92 18.07
C GLU A 346 11.21 7.94 16.74
N ALA A 347 12.50 7.63 16.76
CA ALA A 347 13.33 7.51 15.54
C ALA A 347 12.78 6.44 14.57
N ARG A 348 12.16 5.35 15.06
CA ARG A 348 11.50 4.35 14.20
C ARG A 348 10.27 4.94 13.50
N ILE A 349 9.51 5.78 14.21
CA ILE A 349 8.37 6.50 13.63
C ILE A 349 8.86 7.52 12.58
N ASP A 350 9.94 8.24 12.87
CA ASP A 350 10.57 9.20 11.97
C ASP A 350 11.04 8.54 10.67
N GLN A 351 11.64 7.37 10.75
CA GLN A 351 12.06 6.60 9.56
C GLN A 351 10.87 6.27 8.66
N SER A 352 9.76 5.79 9.22
CA SER A 352 8.54 5.52 8.46
C SER A 352 7.96 6.79 7.85
N TRP A 353 7.83 7.83 8.64
CA TRP A 353 7.33 9.12 8.16
C TRP A 353 8.18 9.67 7.00
N GLN A 354 9.51 9.62 7.10
CA GLN A 354 10.41 10.07 6.02
C GLN A 354 10.21 9.26 4.74
N ARG A 355 10.10 7.91 4.82
CA ARG A 355 9.82 7.06 3.66
C ARG A 355 8.48 7.39 3.02
N ILE A 356 7.43 7.56 3.83
CA ILE A 356 6.10 7.93 3.37
C ILE A 356 6.10 9.30 2.70
N MET A 357 6.82 10.29 3.25
CA MET A 357 6.92 11.62 2.63
C MET A 357 7.68 11.56 1.31
N ARG A 358 8.77 10.78 1.20
CA ARG A 358 9.45 10.55 -0.08
C ARG A 358 8.50 9.93 -1.11
N LEU A 359 7.77 8.89 -0.74
CA LEU A 359 6.79 8.25 -1.62
C LEU A 359 5.74 9.24 -2.14
N LYS A 360 5.21 10.09 -1.28
CA LYS A 360 4.19 11.10 -1.64
C LYS A 360 4.74 12.22 -2.52
N ASN A 361 6.00 12.56 -2.42
CA ASN A 361 6.65 13.61 -3.20
C ASN A 361 7.09 13.15 -4.59
N LEU A 362 7.14 11.85 -4.86
CA LEU A 362 7.40 11.28 -6.19
C LEU A 362 6.23 11.44 -7.19
N LYS A 363 5.16 12.11 -6.81
CA LYS A 363 3.98 12.40 -7.64
C LYS A 363 4.06 13.74 -8.33
#